data_2bccdca7f422e08d59b473001067dd36
#
_entry.id   2bccdca7f422e08d59b473001067dd36
#
_cell.length_a   1.000
_cell.length_b   1.000
_cell.length_c   1.000
_cell.angle_alpha   90.00
_cell.angle_beta   90.00
_cell.angle_gamma   90.00
#
_symmetry.space_group_name_H-M   'P 1'
#
loop_
_entity.id
_entity.type
_entity.pdbx_description
1 polymer ?
#
loop_
_entity_poly.entity_id
_entity_poly.type
_entity_poly.pdbx_seq_one_letter_code
_entity_poly.pdbx_strand_id
1 'polypeptide(L)'
;SPVDLASLNKWDDYTKHINQMFFATDTVDAPWIVVESDDKMRARLNAIRFVLSSLPYTDKNEKKIGEVDPRIVFRAAAVTGTLTKKDKDGKK
;
A
#
# COMPACT_ATOMS: atom_id res chain seq x y z
N SER A 1 -9.57 -21.39 -17.02
CA SER A 1 -8.25 -21.97 -17.15
C SER A 1 -7.84 -22.68 -15.86
N PRO A 2 -7.24 -23.83 -15.96
CA PRO A 2 -6.78 -24.55 -14.74
C PRO A 2 -5.81 -23.72 -13.90
N VAL A 3 -4.99 -22.92 -14.55
CA VAL A 3 -4.05 -22.07 -13.86
C VAL A 3 -4.76 -21.01 -13.05
N ASP A 4 -5.80 -20.43 -13.64
CA ASP A 4 -6.57 -19.41 -12.95
C ASP A 4 -7.29 -19.97 -11.74
N LEU A 5 -7.84 -21.16 -11.85
CA LEU A 5 -8.51 -21.80 -10.74
C LEU A 5 -7.53 -22.12 -9.61
N ALA A 6 -6.33 -22.61 -9.97
CA ALA A 6 -5.30 -22.89 -8.99
C ALA A 6 -4.86 -21.60 -8.28
N SER A 7 -4.77 -20.51 -9.02
CA SER A 7 -4.42 -19.20 -8.44
C SER A 7 -5.46 -18.74 -7.44
N LEU A 8 -6.74 -18.92 -7.74
CA LEU A 8 -7.80 -18.54 -6.82
C LEU A 8 -7.70 -19.31 -5.51
N ASN A 9 -7.39 -20.61 -5.59
CA ASN A 9 -7.28 -21.41 -4.39
C ASN A 9 -6.10 -21.02 -3.51
N LYS A 10 -5.10 -20.36 -4.09
CA LYS A 10 -3.92 -19.93 -3.34
C LYS A 10 -3.93 -18.46 -2.98
N TRP A 11 -5.03 -17.77 -3.27
CA TRP A 11 -5.12 -16.35 -3.01
C TRP A 11 -4.90 -16.00 -1.54
N ASP A 12 -5.49 -16.78 -0.64
CA ASP A 12 -5.33 -16.55 0.79
C ASP A 12 -3.89 -16.74 1.24
N ASP A 13 -3.20 -17.73 0.68
CA ASP A 13 -1.79 -17.96 1.01
C ASP A 13 -0.93 -16.78 0.56
N TYR A 14 -1.18 -16.26 -0.63
CA TYR A 14 -0.47 -15.09 -1.12
C TYR A 14 -0.67 -13.90 -0.19
N THR A 15 -1.91 -13.64 0.18
CA THR A 15 -2.25 -12.52 1.03
C THR A 15 -1.54 -12.64 2.38
N LYS A 16 -1.53 -13.84 2.94
CA LYS A 16 -0.87 -14.09 4.21
C LYS A 16 0.63 -13.81 4.12
N HIS A 17 1.27 -14.29 3.07
CA HIS A 17 2.71 -14.10 2.89
C HIS A 17 3.07 -12.64 2.65
N ILE A 18 2.26 -11.93 1.89
CA ILE A 18 2.48 -10.50 1.65
C ILE A 18 2.36 -9.73 2.95
N ASN A 19 1.35 -10.04 3.75
CA ASN A 19 1.17 -9.38 5.05
C ASN A 19 2.34 -9.67 5.99
N GLN A 20 2.84 -10.90 5.98
CA GLN A 20 4.01 -11.24 6.78
C GLN A 20 5.24 -10.48 6.33
N MET A 21 5.42 -10.32 5.02
CA MET A 21 6.53 -9.55 4.49
C MET A 21 6.44 -8.09 4.95
N PHE A 22 5.27 -7.49 4.82
CA PHE A 22 5.09 -6.11 5.27
C PHE A 22 5.40 -5.98 6.76
N PHE A 23 4.86 -6.87 7.56
CA PHE A 23 5.07 -6.82 9.00
C PHE A 23 6.53 -6.98 9.37
N ALA A 24 7.24 -7.87 8.70
CA ALA A 24 8.62 -8.17 9.03
C ALA A 24 9.60 -7.11 8.54
N THR A 25 9.28 -6.44 7.43
CA THR A 25 10.25 -5.56 6.78
C THR A 25 9.86 -4.08 6.75
N ASP A 26 8.68 -3.73 7.21
CA ASP A 26 8.25 -2.33 7.25
C ASP A 26 8.94 -1.62 8.40
N THR A 27 9.51 -0.45 8.12
CA THR A 27 10.17 0.35 9.15
C THR A 27 9.77 1.80 9.02
N VAL A 28 10.03 2.57 10.05
CA VAL A 28 9.74 4.00 10.03
C VAL A 28 10.57 4.70 8.97
N ASP A 29 11.83 4.26 8.82
CA ASP A 29 12.74 4.90 7.86
C ASP A 29 12.50 4.46 6.44
N ALA A 30 12.01 3.25 6.25
CA ALA A 30 11.76 2.70 4.92
C ALA A 30 10.41 1.97 4.90
N PRO A 31 9.32 2.73 4.94
CA PRO A 31 7.99 2.12 4.97
C PRO A 31 7.59 1.59 3.60
N TRP A 32 6.83 0.53 3.62
CA TRP A 32 6.17 0.03 2.42
C TRP A 32 5.01 0.95 2.06
N ILE A 33 4.95 1.33 0.79
CA ILE A 33 3.86 2.14 0.26
C ILE A 33 3.09 1.28 -0.72
N VAL A 34 1.78 1.24 -0.55
CA VAL A 34 0.90 0.45 -1.39
C VAL A 34 0.17 1.37 -2.35
N VAL A 35 0.11 0.97 -3.62
CA VAL A 35 -0.64 1.70 -4.63
C VAL A 35 -1.74 0.79 -5.16
N GLU A 36 -2.98 1.20 -4.96
CA GLU A 36 -4.14 0.48 -5.48
C GLU A 36 -4.23 0.75 -6.97
N SER A 37 -4.15 -0.30 -7.78
CA SER A 37 -3.98 -0.15 -9.22
C SER A 37 -5.17 -0.60 -10.07
N ASP A 38 -6.33 -0.77 -9.46
CA ASP A 38 -7.51 -1.13 -10.24
C ASP A 38 -7.80 -0.12 -11.34
N ASP A 39 -7.63 1.16 -11.03
CA ASP A 39 -7.69 2.22 -12.03
C ASP A 39 -6.27 2.68 -12.30
N LYS A 40 -5.72 2.27 -13.42
CA LYS A 40 -4.32 2.51 -13.73
C LYS A 40 -3.98 3.99 -13.85
N MET A 41 -4.88 4.78 -14.41
CA MET A 41 -4.63 6.21 -14.55
C MET A 41 -4.57 6.91 -13.21
N ARG A 42 -5.50 6.58 -12.31
CA ARG A 42 -5.49 7.13 -10.97
C ARG A 42 -4.28 6.66 -10.18
N ALA A 43 -3.92 5.39 -10.34
CA ALA A 43 -2.75 4.85 -9.66
C ALA A 43 -1.48 5.58 -10.07
N ARG A 44 -1.28 5.77 -11.36
CA ARG A 44 -0.12 6.50 -11.88
C ARG A 44 -0.08 7.93 -11.38
N LEU A 45 -1.20 8.63 -11.49
CA LEU A 45 -1.28 10.01 -11.05
C LEU A 45 -0.95 10.16 -9.58
N ASN A 46 -1.57 9.31 -8.75
CA ASN A 46 -1.37 9.40 -7.31
C ASN A 46 0.02 8.94 -6.88
N ALA A 47 0.59 7.95 -7.57
CA ALA A 47 1.95 7.53 -7.30
C ALA A 47 2.94 8.66 -7.59
N ILE A 48 2.75 9.36 -8.71
CA ILE A 48 3.58 10.50 -9.05
C ILE A 48 3.42 11.61 -8.02
N ARG A 49 2.18 11.91 -7.64
CA ARG A 49 1.92 12.91 -6.61
C ARG A 49 2.61 12.56 -5.29
N PHE A 50 2.55 11.28 -4.91
CA PHE A 50 3.18 10.83 -3.69
C PHE A 50 4.69 11.05 -3.73
N VAL A 51 5.33 10.66 -4.82
CA VAL A 51 6.78 10.82 -4.96
C VAL A 51 7.16 12.29 -4.91
N LEU A 52 6.46 13.13 -5.68
CA LEU A 52 6.77 14.55 -5.73
C LEU A 52 6.54 15.24 -4.39
N SER A 53 5.49 14.81 -3.67
CA SER A 53 5.21 15.38 -2.35
C SER A 53 6.24 14.96 -1.32
N SER A 54 6.86 13.81 -1.50
CA SER A 54 7.83 13.28 -0.54
C SER A 54 9.21 13.89 -0.70
N LEU A 55 9.51 14.43 -1.87
CA LEU A 55 10.85 14.95 -2.15
C LEU A 55 10.96 16.41 -1.76
N PRO A 56 12.01 16.79 -1.03
CA PRO A 56 12.26 18.19 -0.73
C PRO A 56 13.01 18.84 -1.91
N TYR A 57 12.39 19.78 -2.57
CA TYR A 57 13.04 20.54 -3.63
C TYR A 57 12.54 21.97 -3.64
N THR A 58 13.37 22.87 -4.23
CA THR A 58 13.18 24.30 -4.04
C THR A 58 11.91 24.86 -4.66
N ASP A 59 11.61 24.54 -5.86
CA ASP A 59 10.49 25.14 -6.58
C ASP A 59 9.21 24.32 -6.49
N LYS A 60 9.08 23.60 -5.41
CA LYS A 60 7.93 22.72 -5.22
C LYS A 60 6.63 23.51 -5.12
N ASN A 61 5.70 23.21 -6.01
CA ASN A 61 4.40 23.82 -6.03
C ASN A 61 3.33 22.78 -5.67
N GLU A 62 2.94 22.75 -4.41
CA GLU A 62 2.03 21.74 -3.91
C GLU A 62 0.64 21.81 -4.55
N LYS A 63 0.21 23.02 -4.94
CA LYS A 63 -1.08 23.16 -5.61
C LYS A 63 -1.08 22.49 -6.98
N LYS A 64 0.02 22.60 -7.72
CA LYS A 64 0.13 21.97 -9.02
C LYS A 64 0.27 20.46 -8.91
N ILE A 65 0.99 20.01 -7.88
CA ILE A 65 1.14 18.57 -7.64
C ILE A 65 -0.21 17.95 -7.31
N GLY A 66 -0.97 18.59 -6.46
CA GLY A 66 -2.26 18.08 -5.99
C GLY A 66 -2.10 17.14 -4.82
N GLU A 67 -3.22 16.78 -4.24
CA GLU A 67 -3.22 15.92 -3.07
C GLU A 67 -3.26 14.45 -3.48
N VAL A 68 -2.56 13.63 -2.72
CA VAL A 68 -2.58 12.18 -2.89
C VAL A 68 -3.89 11.64 -2.32
N ASP A 69 -4.56 10.79 -3.08
CA ASP A 69 -5.77 10.14 -2.59
C ASP A 69 -5.37 8.99 -1.67
N PRO A 70 -5.72 9.05 -0.39
CA PRO A 70 -5.30 8.02 0.57
C PRO A 70 -5.96 6.66 0.34
N ARG A 71 -6.97 6.59 -0.52
CA ARG A 71 -7.57 5.31 -0.89
C ARG A 71 -6.75 4.61 -1.97
N ILE A 72 -5.89 5.35 -2.65
CA ILE A 72 -5.10 4.83 -3.75
C ILE A 72 -3.65 4.61 -3.35
N VAL A 73 -3.05 5.53 -2.60
CA VAL A 73 -1.68 5.40 -2.12
C VAL A 73 -1.70 5.50 -0.59
N PHE A 74 -1.21 4.48 0.07
CA PHE A 74 -1.22 4.44 1.52
C PHE A 74 -0.08 3.58 2.05
N ARG A 75 0.25 3.73 3.31
CA ARG A 75 1.29 2.93 3.94
C ARG A 75 0.74 1.55 4.26
N ALA A 76 1.55 0.52 4.00
CA ALA A 76 1.16 -0.85 4.31
C ALA A 76 0.81 -0.98 5.80
N ALA A 77 1.53 -0.28 6.66
CA ALA A 77 1.29 -0.34 8.10
C ALA A 77 -0.11 0.12 8.49
N ALA A 78 -0.72 0.99 7.70
CA ALA A 78 -2.08 1.45 7.99
C ALA A 78 -3.09 0.32 7.92
N VAL A 79 -2.80 -0.69 7.09
CA VAL A 79 -3.69 -1.84 6.93
C VAL A 79 -3.21 -3.02 7.73
N THR A 80 -1.94 -3.41 7.53
CA THR A 80 -1.40 -4.60 8.19
C THR A 80 -1.28 -4.41 9.70
N GLY A 81 -0.87 -3.22 10.12
CA GLY A 81 -0.78 -2.91 11.53
C GLY A 81 -2.11 -3.02 12.23
N THR A 82 -3.15 -2.54 11.59
CA THR A 82 -4.50 -2.62 12.12
C THR A 82 -4.96 -4.06 12.25
N LEU A 83 -4.70 -4.87 11.24
CA LEU A 83 -5.06 -6.27 11.27
C LEU A 83 -4.29 -7.00 12.37
N THR A 84 -3.02 -6.74 12.48
CA THR A 84 -2.19 -7.37 13.50
C THR A 84 -2.66 -7.00 14.89
N LYS A 85 -2.96 -5.75 15.10
CA LYS A 85 -3.48 -5.27 16.37
C LYS A 85 -4.79 -5.92 16.71
N LYS A 86 -5.67 -6.05 15.72
CA LYS A 86 -6.94 -6.68 15.90
C LYS A 86 -6.78 -8.15 16.26
N ASP A 87 -5.84 -8.83 15.61
CA ASP A 87 -5.57 -10.22 15.93
C ASP A 87 -5.02 -10.39 17.34
N LYS A 88 -4.16 -9.49 17.75
CA LYS A 88 -3.61 -9.56 19.09
C LYS A 88 -4.60 -9.29 20.15
N ASP A 89 -5.42 -8.27 19.92
CA ASP A 89 -6.40 -7.93 20.86
C ASP A 89 -7.58 -8.83 20.80
N GLY A 90 -7.66 -9.59 19.97
CA GLY A 90 -8.49 -10.26 19.88
C GLY A 90 -9.15 -11.14 19.79
N LYS A 91 -8.75 -11.30 19.95
CA LYS A 91 -9.49 -11.83 20.16
C LYS A 91 -10.62 -11.18 20.59
N LYS A 92 -10.78 -10.11 20.53
CA LYS A 92 -11.88 -9.38 20.80
C LYS A 92 -12.86 -9.34 19.85
#